data_94634f6588761d5f2af5f850dc082045
#
_entry.id   94634f6588761d5f2af5f850dc082045
#
_cell.length_a   1.000
_cell.length_b   1.000
_cell.length_c   1.000
_cell.angle_alpha   90.00
_cell.angle_beta   90.00
_cell.angle_gamma   90.00
#
_symmetry.space_group_name_H-M   'P 1'
#
loop_
_entity.id
_entity.type
_entity.pdbx_description
1 polymer ?
#
loop_
_entity_poly.entity_id
_entity_poly.type
_entity_poly.pdbx_seq_one_letter_code
_entity_poly.pdbx_strand_id
1 'polypeptide(L)'
;MLTIATWNINSVRLRIDTVCRFLAEAKPDVLCLQEIKCRDGEFPAKAFKQAGYKHMHVVGQKGWHGVAIVSRLKLEPIEAPAICPRKEARIAAARIDGVEVHNLYVPAGADLPELTNPKFVHKLKVLDRMKALYKKRNGGAATVLVGDLNVAPGEHDVWSHKQLLKVVSHTPGETDRLNAVRDLGGFVDLARRHKPDPEKLFTWWCYRSPDWTKNNRGRRLDHIWATADLAPLSQTDAFQIHVPCRSWRRPSDHVPIVAGLKL
;
A
#
# COMPACT_ATOMS: atom_id res chain seq x y z
N MET A 1 -7.54 -4.93 -19.67
CA MET A 1 -7.06 -5.36 -18.34
C MET A 1 -6.43 -4.16 -17.66
N LEU A 2 -6.90 -3.79 -16.48
CA LEU A 2 -6.35 -2.71 -15.65
C LEU A 2 -5.32 -3.29 -14.68
N THR A 3 -4.06 -2.87 -14.79
CA THR A 3 -2.97 -3.31 -13.91
C THR A 3 -2.61 -2.21 -12.91
N ILE A 4 -2.73 -2.53 -11.62
CA ILE A 4 -2.49 -1.58 -10.51
C ILE A 4 -1.31 -2.07 -9.69
N ALA A 5 -0.33 -1.20 -9.49
CA ALA A 5 0.80 -1.42 -8.60
C ALA A 5 0.72 -0.51 -7.36
N THR A 6 1.23 -0.99 -6.23
CA THR A 6 1.46 -0.16 -5.04
C THR A 6 2.88 -0.35 -4.52
N TRP A 7 3.50 0.74 -4.04
CA TRP A 7 4.85 0.73 -3.52
C TRP A 7 5.10 1.87 -2.52
N ASN A 8 5.40 1.53 -1.28
CA ASN A 8 6.03 2.50 -0.38
C ASN A 8 7.47 2.73 -0.86
N ILE A 9 7.71 3.90 -1.46
CA ILE A 9 9.00 4.22 -2.08
C ILE A 9 10.01 4.84 -1.12
N ASN A 10 9.58 5.21 0.07
CA ASN A 10 10.46 5.79 1.09
C ASN A 10 11.33 6.94 0.53
N SER A 11 10.69 8.00 0.03
CA SER A 11 11.22 9.14 -0.72
C SER A 11 11.34 8.93 -2.23
N VAL A 12 10.35 9.47 -2.96
CA VAL A 12 10.28 9.37 -4.42
C VAL A 12 11.43 10.12 -5.11
N ARG A 13 11.85 11.27 -4.58
CA ARG A 13 12.97 12.04 -5.16
C ARG A 13 14.30 11.30 -5.06
N LEU A 14 14.54 10.61 -3.94
CA LEU A 14 15.77 9.83 -3.73
C LEU A 14 15.82 8.59 -4.63
N ARG A 15 14.65 8.03 -4.97
CA ARG A 15 14.53 6.74 -5.66
C ARG A 15 13.83 6.84 -7.02
N ILE A 16 13.83 8.02 -7.64
CA ILE A 16 13.15 8.21 -8.91
C ILE A 16 13.67 7.28 -10.01
N ASP A 17 14.98 7.06 -10.08
CA ASP A 17 15.58 6.14 -11.06
C ASP A 17 15.09 4.69 -10.84
N THR A 18 14.98 4.29 -9.57
CA THR A 18 14.45 2.98 -9.17
C THR A 18 12.98 2.82 -9.57
N VAL A 19 12.18 3.88 -9.38
CA VAL A 19 10.78 3.90 -9.82
C VAL A 19 10.68 3.81 -11.34
N CYS A 20 11.46 4.62 -12.07
CA CYS A 20 11.46 4.59 -13.55
C CYS A 20 11.88 3.22 -14.10
N ARG A 21 12.86 2.57 -13.46
CA ARG A 21 13.24 1.20 -13.79
C ARG A 21 12.06 0.22 -13.60
N PHE A 22 11.39 0.26 -12.46
CA PHE A 22 10.21 -0.57 -12.20
C PHE A 22 9.09 -0.34 -13.23
N LEU A 23 8.82 0.94 -13.57
CA LEU A 23 7.82 1.29 -14.57
C LEU A 23 8.18 0.76 -15.98
N ALA A 24 9.47 0.72 -16.33
CA ALA A 24 9.93 0.17 -17.60
C ALA A 24 9.84 -1.37 -17.66
N GLU A 25 10.10 -2.05 -16.54
CA GLU A 25 10.08 -3.51 -16.45
C GLU A 25 8.65 -4.06 -16.29
N ALA A 26 7.89 -3.58 -15.30
CA ALA A 26 6.56 -4.10 -14.95
C ALA A 26 5.41 -3.47 -15.73
N LYS A 27 5.56 -2.24 -16.22
CA LYS A 27 4.61 -1.47 -17.05
C LYS A 27 3.16 -1.46 -16.52
N PRO A 28 2.91 -1.24 -15.22
CA PRO A 28 1.54 -1.16 -14.72
C PRO A 28 0.81 0.02 -15.34
N ASP A 29 -0.53 -0.04 -15.45
CA ASP A 29 -1.33 1.10 -15.91
C ASP A 29 -1.39 2.20 -14.86
N VAL A 30 -1.40 1.80 -13.57
CA VAL A 30 -1.48 2.67 -12.41
C VAL A 30 -0.40 2.28 -11.41
N LEU A 31 0.36 3.27 -10.88
CA LEU A 31 1.25 3.09 -9.75
C LEU A 31 0.83 4.01 -8.60
N CYS A 32 0.57 3.41 -7.45
CA CYS A 32 0.25 4.07 -6.19
C CYS A 32 1.50 4.10 -5.29
N LEU A 33 1.95 5.30 -4.93
CA LEU A 33 3.15 5.51 -4.12
C LEU A 33 2.79 5.99 -2.73
N GLN A 34 3.49 5.52 -1.71
CA GLN A 34 3.43 5.99 -0.34
C GLN A 34 4.82 6.50 0.09
N GLU A 35 4.86 7.29 1.15
CA GLU A 35 6.06 7.98 1.63
C GLU A 35 6.82 8.72 0.53
N ILE A 36 6.11 9.50 -0.29
CA ILE A 36 6.77 10.29 -1.34
C ILE A 36 7.71 11.35 -0.76
N LYS A 37 7.49 11.77 0.49
CA LYS A 37 8.35 12.67 1.29
C LYS A 37 8.70 13.97 0.56
N CYS A 38 7.74 14.54 -0.14
CA CYS A 38 7.86 15.82 -0.81
C CYS A 38 6.51 16.55 -0.85
N ARG A 39 6.53 17.86 -1.07
CA ARG A 39 5.34 18.66 -1.38
C ARG A 39 4.92 18.41 -2.83
N ASP A 40 3.71 18.80 -3.19
CA ASP A 40 3.16 18.60 -4.54
C ASP A 40 4.10 19.20 -5.61
N GLY A 41 4.55 20.44 -5.44
CA GLY A 41 5.46 21.11 -6.38
C GLY A 41 6.89 20.54 -6.46
N GLU A 42 7.26 19.69 -5.51
CA GLU A 42 8.56 19.00 -5.47
C GLU A 42 8.52 17.58 -6.06
N PHE A 43 7.32 17.12 -6.42
CA PHE A 43 7.13 15.79 -7.00
C PHE A 43 7.82 15.71 -8.38
N PRO A 44 8.58 14.64 -8.68
CA PRO A 44 9.36 14.54 -9.93
C PRO A 44 8.49 14.22 -11.16
N ALA A 45 7.45 15.01 -11.40
CA ALA A 45 6.45 14.81 -12.45
C ALA A 45 7.04 14.64 -13.86
N LYS A 46 8.16 15.32 -14.15
CA LYS A 46 8.83 15.22 -15.46
C LYS A 46 9.28 13.80 -15.75
N ALA A 47 9.87 13.12 -14.78
CA ALA A 47 10.34 11.74 -14.95
C ALA A 47 9.19 10.78 -15.22
N PHE A 48 8.07 10.91 -14.49
CA PHE A 48 6.87 10.10 -14.72
C PHE A 48 6.27 10.33 -16.12
N LYS A 49 6.18 11.60 -16.56
CA LYS A 49 5.70 11.93 -17.92
C LYS A 49 6.58 11.32 -19.00
N GLN A 50 7.91 11.35 -18.82
CA GLN A 50 8.87 10.71 -19.73
C GLN A 50 8.73 9.19 -19.76
N ALA A 51 8.37 8.56 -18.63
CA ALA A 51 8.05 7.13 -18.53
C ALA A 51 6.65 6.76 -19.08
N GLY A 52 5.88 7.74 -19.60
CA GLY A 52 4.54 7.52 -20.18
C GLY A 52 3.37 7.69 -19.21
N TYR A 53 3.62 8.02 -17.94
CA TYR A 53 2.59 8.25 -16.90
C TYR A 53 2.24 9.73 -16.87
N LYS A 54 1.26 10.13 -17.71
CA LYS A 54 0.92 11.55 -17.93
C LYS A 54 -0.09 12.08 -16.91
N HIS A 55 -0.87 11.22 -16.28
CA HIS A 55 -1.91 11.59 -15.33
C HIS A 55 -1.45 11.32 -13.90
N MET A 56 -1.62 12.30 -13.01
CA MET A 56 -1.09 12.22 -11.65
C MET A 56 -2.04 12.91 -10.67
N HIS A 57 -2.26 12.29 -9.52
CA HIS A 57 -2.88 12.90 -8.36
C HIS A 57 -1.90 12.78 -7.19
N VAL A 58 -1.33 13.90 -6.76
CA VAL A 58 -0.32 13.98 -5.71
C VAL A 58 -0.95 14.64 -4.49
N VAL A 59 -0.81 14.03 -3.34
CA VAL A 59 -1.18 14.59 -2.03
C VAL A 59 0.10 14.60 -1.21
N GLY A 60 0.88 15.66 -1.37
CA GLY A 60 2.20 15.81 -0.78
C GLY A 60 2.18 16.48 0.58
N GLN A 61 3.24 16.27 1.33
CA GLN A 61 3.48 16.92 2.61
C GLN A 61 4.99 17.01 2.86
N LYS A 62 5.45 18.10 3.47
CA LYS A 62 6.84 18.20 3.91
C LYS A 62 7.14 17.15 4.98
N GLY A 63 8.24 16.42 4.83
CA GLY A 63 8.74 15.48 5.85
C GLY A 63 8.46 14.01 5.52
N TRP A 64 7.68 13.32 6.34
CA TRP A 64 7.65 11.85 6.37
C TRP A 64 6.50 11.20 5.58
N HIS A 65 5.52 11.98 5.14
CA HIS A 65 4.26 11.49 4.57
C HIS A 65 4.19 11.75 3.06
N GLY A 66 2.97 11.75 2.57
CA GLY A 66 2.64 12.01 1.19
C GLY A 66 2.38 10.72 0.41
N VAL A 67 1.36 10.78 -0.43
CA VAL A 67 0.94 9.68 -1.32
C VAL A 67 0.73 10.23 -2.73
N ALA A 68 0.88 9.38 -3.74
CA ALA A 68 0.61 9.78 -5.11
C ALA A 68 0.02 8.61 -5.91
N ILE A 69 -0.87 8.92 -6.84
CA ILE A 69 -1.35 8.01 -7.87
C ILE A 69 -0.82 8.54 -9.20
N VAL A 70 -0.07 7.74 -9.94
CA VAL A 70 0.38 8.07 -11.29
C VAL A 70 -0.17 7.05 -12.27
N SER A 71 -0.63 7.48 -13.43
CA SER A 71 -1.36 6.63 -14.37
C SER A 71 -1.00 6.94 -15.83
N ARG A 72 -0.97 5.89 -16.64
CA ARG A 72 -0.95 5.97 -18.11
C ARG A 72 -2.34 6.31 -18.66
N LEU A 73 -3.37 5.84 -17.96
CA LEU A 73 -4.77 6.07 -18.29
C LEU A 73 -5.27 7.40 -17.69
N LYS A 74 -6.35 7.94 -18.25
CA LYS A 74 -7.00 9.13 -17.69
C LYS A 74 -7.37 8.87 -16.22
N LEU A 75 -7.09 9.85 -15.39
CA LEU A 75 -7.31 9.81 -13.94
C LEU A 75 -8.17 11.02 -13.56
N GLU A 76 -9.22 10.77 -12.82
CA GLU A 76 -10.09 11.78 -12.22
C GLU A 76 -9.90 11.76 -10.70
N PRO A 77 -9.29 12.78 -10.06
CA PRO A 77 -9.26 12.86 -8.60
C PRO A 77 -10.68 12.89 -8.03
N ILE A 78 -10.91 12.14 -6.97
CA ILE A 78 -12.16 12.14 -6.21
C ILE A 78 -11.88 12.49 -4.75
N GLU A 79 -12.93 12.90 -4.03
CA GLU A 79 -12.81 13.17 -2.60
C GLU A 79 -12.42 11.90 -1.84
N ALA A 80 -11.26 11.95 -1.20
CA ALA A 80 -10.75 10.84 -0.43
C ALA A 80 -11.40 10.77 0.96
N PRO A 81 -11.71 9.56 1.47
CA PRO A 81 -12.21 9.39 2.84
C PRO A 81 -11.26 9.99 3.88
N ALA A 82 -11.76 10.76 4.85
CA ALA A 82 -10.95 11.43 5.87
C ALA A 82 -10.47 10.46 6.97
N ILE A 83 -9.51 9.59 6.65
CA ILE A 83 -9.01 8.55 7.56
C ILE A 83 -8.11 9.08 8.68
N CYS A 84 -7.36 10.16 8.45
CA CYS A 84 -6.37 10.65 9.40
C CYS A 84 -6.90 11.80 10.26
N PRO A 85 -7.03 11.63 11.62
CA PRO A 85 -7.48 12.70 12.49
C PRO A 85 -6.52 13.90 12.58
N ARG A 86 -5.26 13.72 12.20
CA ARG A 86 -4.24 14.78 12.16
C ARG A 86 -4.16 15.50 10.81
N LYS A 87 -5.03 15.13 9.85
CA LYS A 87 -5.03 15.70 8.49
C LYS A 87 -3.67 15.56 7.77
N GLU A 88 -2.91 14.51 8.10
CA GLU A 88 -1.66 14.17 7.40
C GLU A 88 -1.97 13.63 6.00
N ALA A 89 -1.08 13.85 5.03
CA ALA A 89 -1.21 13.40 3.65
C ALA A 89 -1.01 11.87 3.55
N ARG A 90 -2.08 11.10 3.85
CA ARG A 90 -2.06 9.64 3.97
C ARG A 90 -3.01 8.91 3.03
N ILE A 91 -3.79 9.64 2.27
CA ILE A 91 -4.71 9.05 1.30
C ILE A 91 -4.83 9.94 0.06
N ALA A 92 -4.82 9.31 -1.09
CA ALA A 92 -5.25 9.87 -2.37
C ALA A 92 -6.28 8.93 -2.99
N ALA A 93 -7.31 9.47 -3.60
CA ALA A 93 -8.32 8.68 -4.30
C ALA A 93 -8.59 9.24 -5.69
N ALA A 94 -8.76 8.35 -6.66
CA ALA A 94 -9.05 8.73 -8.05
C ALA A 94 -9.93 7.68 -8.72
N ARG A 95 -10.71 8.09 -9.73
CA ARG A 95 -11.41 7.19 -10.63
C ARG A 95 -10.58 6.97 -11.88
N ILE A 96 -10.37 5.71 -12.23
CA ILE A 96 -9.59 5.29 -13.40
C ILE A 96 -10.33 4.12 -14.03
N ASP A 97 -10.70 4.23 -15.30
CA ASP A 97 -11.42 3.19 -16.06
C ASP A 97 -12.67 2.67 -15.34
N GLY A 98 -13.45 3.56 -14.72
CA GLY A 98 -14.68 3.23 -13.97
C GLY A 98 -14.46 2.72 -12.55
N VAL A 99 -13.23 2.43 -12.15
CA VAL A 99 -12.88 1.91 -10.82
C VAL A 99 -12.36 3.03 -9.91
N GLU A 100 -12.81 3.08 -8.67
CA GLU A 100 -12.20 3.94 -7.65
C GLU A 100 -10.92 3.29 -7.10
N VAL A 101 -9.80 4.00 -7.20
CA VAL A 101 -8.51 3.57 -6.64
C VAL A 101 -8.21 4.42 -5.42
N HIS A 102 -8.15 3.78 -4.25
CA HIS A 102 -7.81 4.41 -2.98
C HIS A 102 -6.39 4.02 -2.58
N ASN A 103 -5.47 4.97 -2.60
CA ASN A 103 -4.08 4.78 -2.21
C ASN A 103 -3.85 5.27 -0.78
N LEU A 104 -3.53 4.36 0.14
CA LEU A 104 -3.43 4.63 1.58
C LEU A 104 -2.02 4.45 2.12
N TYR A 105 -1.68 5.28 3.10
CA TYR A 105 -0.49 5.15 3.94
C TYR A 105 -0.88 5.21 5.42
N VAL A 106 -1.05 4.04 6.05
CA VAL A 106 -1.39 3.94 7.48
C VAL A 106 -0.14 4.23 8.33
N PRO A 107 -0.26 4.94 9.47
CA PRO A 107 0.88 5.20 10.34
C PRO A 107 1.62 3.92 10.77
N ALA A 108 2.95 3.96 10.80
CA ALA A 108 3.76 2.81 11.27
C ALA A 108 3.51 2.46 12.75
N GLY A 109 3.25 3.44 13.62
CA GLY A 109 2.90 3.20 15.03
C GLY A 109 4.07 3.24 16.01
N ALA A 110 5.28 3.55 15.55
CA ALA A 110 6.55 3.53 16.31
C ALA A 110 7.03 2.11 16.69
N ASP A 111 7.94 1.99 17.67
CA ASP A 111 8.62 0.73 17.98
C ASP A 111 7.88 -0.10 19.05
N LEU A 112 7.14 0.54 19.95
CA LEU A 112 6.45 -0.10 21.08
C LEU A 112 4.93 -0.01 20.91
N PRO A 113 4.19 -1.13 20.99
CA PRO A 113 2.74 -1.19 20.86
C PRO A 113 2.03 -0.86 22.19
N GLU A 114 2.36 0.28 22.78
CA GLU A 114 1.83 0.71 24.06
C GLU A 114 0.80 1.82 23.89
N LEU A 115 -0.28 1.77 24.67
CA LEU A 115 -1.32 2.81 24.67
C LEU A 115 -0.84 4.15 25.25
N THR A 116 0.30 4.18 25.92
CA THR A 116 1.02 5.39 26.33
C THR A 116 1.78 6.05 25.18
N ASN A 117 2.05 5.30 24.10
CA ASN A 117 2.75 5.82 22.92
C ASN A 117 1.78 6.53 21.96
N PRO A 118 1.87 7.87 21.81
CA PRO A 118 0.92 8.65 21.00
C PRO A 118 0.98 8.30 19.51
N LYS A 119 2.07 7.71 19.00
CA LYS A 119 2.18 7.25 17.60
C LYS A 119 1.42 5.94 17.40
N PHE A 120 1.48 5.03 18.37
CA PHE A 120 0.71 3.79 18.32
C PHE A 120 -0.78 4.05 18.45
N VAL A 121 -1.19 4.88 19.42
CA VAL A 121 -2.59 5.32 19.58
C VAL A 121 -3.11 6.00 18.32
N HIS A 122 -2.29 6.83 17.66
CA HIS A 122 -2.67 7.45 16.39
C HIS A 122 -2.94 6.42 15.30
N LYS A 123 -2.10 5.40 15.16
CA LYS A 123 -2.30 4.29 14.23
C LYS A 123 -3.63 3.58 14.47
N LEU A 124 -3.92 3.21 15.72
CA LEU A 124 -5.18 2.53 16.07
C LEU A 124 -6.39 3.41 15.72
N LYS A 125 -6.33 4.72 16.01
CA LYS A 125 -7.38 5.68 15.63
C LYS A 125 -7.59 5.78 14.13
N VAL A 126 -6.52 5.70 13.33
CA VAL A 126 -6.63 5.67 11.84
C VAL A 126 -7.33 4.39 11.40
N LEU A 127 -6.94 3.22 11.93
CA LEU A 127 -7.58 1.94 11.61
C LEU A 127 -9.07 1.93 12.01
N ASP A 128 -9.42 2.46 13.19
CA ASP A 128 -10.82 2.56 13.64
C ASP A 128 -11.64 3.50 12.74
N ARG A 129 -11.06 4.60 12.26
CA ARG A 129 -11.70 5.49 11.27
C ARG A 129 -11.89 4.81 9.93
N MET A 130 -10.86 4.12 9.43
CA MET A 130 -10.97 3.33 8.19
C MET A 130 -12.12 2.33 8.30
N LYS A 131 -12.19 1.58 9.39
CA LYS A 131 -13.29 0.63 9.65
C LYS A 131 -14.66 1.29 9.53
N ALA A 132 -14.87 2.42 10.20
CA ALA A 132 -16.14 3.13 10.18
C ALA A 132 -16.50 3.67 8.78
N LEU A 133 -15.52 4.23 8.06
CA LEU A 133 -15.70 4.82 6.73
C LEU A 133 -15.98 3.75 5.67
N TYR A 134 -15.18 2.69 5.63
CA TYR A 134 -15.35 1.64 4.63
C TYR A 134 -16.59 0.77 4.89
N LYS A 135 -16.99 0.56 6.15
CA LYS A 135 -18.29 -0.04 6.47
C LYS A 135 -19.45 0.73 5.83
N LYS A 136 -19.42 2.08 5.84
CA LYS A 136 -20.46 2.93 5.21
C LYS A 136 -20.41 2.87 3.69
N ARG A 137 -19.26 2.56 3.09
CA ARG A 137 -19.06 2.47 1.63
C ARG A 137 -19.30 1.07 1.08
N ASN A 138 -19.52 0.07 1.93
CA ASN A 138 -19.78 -1.29 1.50
C ASN A 138 -21.09 -1.33 0.63
N GLY A 139 -20.99 -1.98 -0.53
CA GLY A 139 -22.06 -1.99 -1.54
C GLY A 139 -22.13 -0.72 -2.40
N GLY A 140 -21.14 0.21 -2.28
CA GLY A 140 -21.02 1.40 -3.12
C GLY A 140 -20.24 1.17 -4.42
N ALA A 141 -19.45 2.16 -4.84
CA ALA A 141 -18.68 2.10 -6.07
C ALA A 141 -17.62 0.98 -6.04
N ALA A 142 -17.42 0.34 -7.20
CA ALA A 142 -16.35 -0.62 -7.43
C ALA A 142 -14.98 -0.01 -7.05
N THR A 143 -14.32 -0.56 -6.05
CA THR A 143 -13.16 0.08 -5.42
C THR A 143 -11.99 -0.89 -5.30
N VAL A 144 -10.79 -0.42 -5.64
CA VAL A 144 -9.51 -1.05 -5.30
C VAL A 144 -8.80 -0.22 -4.25
N LEU A 145 -8.61 -0.77 -3.06
CA LEU A 145 -7.87 -0.18 -1.96
C LEU A 145 -6.45 -0.74 -1.98
N VAL A 146 -5.47 0.14 -2.06
CA VAL A 146 -4.06 -0.25 -2.11
C VAL A 146 -3.23 0.58 -1.13
N GLY A 147 -2.06 0.09 -0.82
CA GLY A 147 -1.04 0.87 -0.11
C GLY A 147 -0.34 0.14 1.01
N ASP A 148 0.51 0.90 1.69
CA ASP A 148 1.16 0.46 2.91
C ASP A 148 0.19 0.64 4.10
N LEU A 149 -0.42 -0.46 4.51
CA LEU A 149 -1.34 -0.46 5.65
C LEU A 149 -0.62 -0.69 6.99
N ASN A 150 0.71 -0.88 6.93
CA ASN A 150 1.58 -1.05 8.10
C ASN A 150 1.14 -2.14 9.10
N VAL A 151 0.33 -3.09 8.67
CA VAL A 151 -0.14 -4.24 9.46
C VAL A 151 -0.04 -5.49 8.62
N ALA A 152 0.55 -6.54 9.18
CA ALA A 152 0.58 -7.89 8.65
C ALA A 152 -0.54 -8.71 9.33
N PRO A 153 -1.71 -8.91 8.68
CA PRO A 153 -2.90 -9.40 9.36
C PRO A 153 -2.89 -10.90 9.66
N GLY A 154 -2.23 -11.70 8.84
CA GLY A 154 -2.23 -13.16 8.93
C GLY A 154 -0.97 -13.74 9.56
N GLU A 155 -1.06 -14.99 10.01
CA GLU A 155 0.07 -15.75 10.58
C GLU A 155 1.21 -15.91 9.57
N HIS A 156 0.87 -16.11 8.29
CA HIS A 156 1.83 -16.30 7.20
C HIS A 156 2.23 -14.98 6.52
N ASP A 157 1.79 -13.84 7.04
CA ASP A 157 2.18 -12.49 6.62
C ASP A 157 3.44 -11.99 7.34
N VAL A 158 4.00 -12.82 8.23
CA VAL A 158 5.19 -12.50 9.02
C VAL A 158 6.14 -13.70 9.07
N TRP A 159 7.43 -13.41 9.23
CA TRP A 159 8.44 -14.45 9.34
C TRP A 159 8.26 -15.38 10.55
N SER A 160 7.68 -14.88 11.66
CA SER A 160 7.34 -15.65 12.86
C SER A 160 6.17 -15.03 13.60
N HIS A 161 5.00 -15.65 13.51
CA HIS A 161 3.79 -15.23 14.22
C HIS A 161 4.03 -15.09 15.73
N LYS A 162 4.53 -16.16 16.37
CA LYS A 162 4.75 -16.23 17.82
C LYS A 162 5.64 -15.08 18.33
N GLN A 163 6.72 -14.74 17.60
CA GLN A 163 7.65 -13.69 18.04
C GLN A 163 7.10 -12.28 17.82
N LEU A 164 6.20 -12.11 16.85
CA LEU A 164 5.70 -10.79 16.46
C LEU A 164 4.36 -10.40 17.08
N LEU A 165 3.70 -11.27 17.85
CA LEU A 165 2.45 -10.97 18.55
C LEU A 165 2.51 -9.73 19.48
N LYS A 166 3.70 -9.38 19.95
CA LYS A 166 3.94 -8.20 20.81
C LYS A 166 4.73 -7.11 20.09
N VAL A 167 4.81 -7.16 18.78
CA VAL A 167 5.59 -6.20 17.96
C VAL A 167 4.63 -5.42 17.08
N VAL A 168 4.84 -4.11 17.00
CA VAL A 168 4.08 -3.22 16.11
C VAL A 168 4.02 -3.79 14.69
N SER A 169 2.89 -3.66 14.05
CA SER A 169 2.45 -4.21 12.77
C SER A 169 1.89 -5.63 12.82
N HIS A 170 1.93 -6.33 13.96
CA HIS A 170 1.37 -7.69 14.07
C HIS A 170 0.73 -7.98 15.43
N THR A 171 0.45 -6.95 16.24
CA THR A 171 -0.29 -7.16 17.49
C THR A 171 -1.75 -7.50 17.21
N PRO A 172 -2.41 -8.32 18.07
CA PRO A 172 -3.83 -8.63 17.91
C PRO A 172 -4.70 -7.38 17.75
N GLY A 173 -4.41 -6.32 18.53
CA GLY A 173 -5.16 -5.06 18.42
C GLY A 173 -5.05 -4.35 17.07
N GLU A 174 -3.96 -4.56 16.32
CA GLU A 174 -3.78 -4.04 14.95
C GLU A 174 -4.42 -4.97 13.92
N THR A 175 -4.16 -6.27 14.02
CA THR A 175 -4.63 -7.27 13.06
C THR A 175 -6.15 -7.38 13.05
N ASP A 176 -6.80 -7.38 14.23
CA ASP A 176 -8.26 -7.41 14.36
C ASP A 176 -8.89 -6.16 13.72
N ARG A 177 -8.29 -4.97 13.94
CA ARG A 177 -8.79 -3.72 13.31
C ARG A 177 -8.66 -3.74 11.81
N LEU A 178 -7.51 -4.19 11.28
CA LEU A 178 -7.30 -4.24 9.84
C LEU A 178 -8.22 -5.29 9.18
N ASN A 179 -8.38 -6.48 9.78
CA ASN A 179 -9.33 -7.47 9.31
C ASN A 179 -10.76 -6.93 9.32
N ALA A 180 -11.16 -6.19 10.38
CA ALA A 180 -12.47 -5.56 10.43
C ALA A 180 -12.66 -4.46 9.35
N VAL A 181 -11.61 -3.74 8.95
CA VAL A 181 -11.68 -2.83 7.78
C VAL A 181 -12.00 -3.60 6.50
N ARG A 182 -11.30 -4.71 6.27
CA ARG A 182 -11.51 -5.58 5.09
C ARG A 182 -12.92 -6.15 5.07
N ASP A 183 -13.31 -6.82 6.15
CA ASP A 183 -14.54 -7.61 6.20
C ASP A 183 -15.79 -6.70 6.19
N LEU A 184 -15.82 -5.66 7.01
CA LEU A 184 -16.94 -4.71 7.05
C LEU A 184 -16.98 -3.80 5.81
N GLY A 185 -15.84 -3.57 5.17
CA GLY A 185 -15.76 -2.83 3.91
C GLY A 185 -16.12 -3.64 2.67
N GLY A 186 -16.37 -4.96 2.81
CA GLY A 186 -16.69 -5.85 1.69
C GLY A 186 -15.51 -6.08 0.75
N PHE A 187 -14.28 -6.00 1.26
CA PHE A 187 -13.07 -6.21 0.45
C PHE A 187 -12.58 -7.65 0.47
N VAL A 188 -11.99 -8.05 -0.64
CA VAL A 188 -11.23 -9.29 -0.80
C VAL A 188 -9.76 -8.95 -0.94
N ASP A 189 -8.90 -9.59 -0.13
CA ASP A 189 -7.45 -9.47 -0.24
C ASP A 189 -6.95 -10.26 -1.47
N LEU A 190 -6.52 -9.54 -2.51
CA LEU A 190 -6.10 -10.16 -3.77
C LEU A 190 -4.81 -10.98 -3.59
N ALA A 191 -3.92 -10.59 -2.68
CA ALA A 191 -2.73 -11.38 -2.41
C ALA A 191 -3.10 -12.77 -1.86
N ARG A 192 -4.00 -12.84 -0.89
CA ARG A 192 -4.46 -14.12 -0.32
C ARG A 192 -5.40 -14.89 -1.23
N ARG A 193 -6.12 -14.20 -2.13
CA ARG A 193 -6.88 -14.86 -3.19
C ARG A 193 -5.98 -15.66 -4.14
N HIS A 194 -4.82 -15.12 -4.53
CA HIS A 194 -3.92 -15.75 -5.49
C HIS A 194 -2.85 -16.63 -4.84
N LYS A 195 -2.51 -16.33 -3.60
CA LYS A 195 -1.50 -17.03 -2.79
C LYS A 195 -2.05 -17.29 -1.39
N PRO A 196 -2.90 -18.34 -1.29
CA PRO A 196 -3.57 -18.68 -0.03
C PRO A 196 -2.57 -19.16 1.03
N ASP A 197 -3.02 -19.17 2.29
CA ASP A 197 -2.28 -19.81 3.36
C ASP A 197 -2.04 -21.32 3.05
N PRO A 198 -0.90 -21.89 3.42
CA PRO A 198 0.15 -21.33 4.30
C PRO A 198 1.32 -20.65 3.58
N GLU A 199 1.16 -20.18 2.35
CA GLU A 199 2.26 -19.48 1.63
C GLU A 199 2.65 -18.19 2.36
N LYS A 200 3.95 -18.06 2.70
CA LYS A 200 4.46 -16.84 3.32
C LYS A 200 4.62 -15.73 2.29
N LEU A 201 4.03 -14.57 2.59
CA LEU A 201 4.11 -13.39 1.74
C LEU A 201 4.75 -12.24 2.49
N PHE A 202 5.76 -11.62 1.88
CA PHE A 202 6.45 -10.48 2.45
C PHE A 202 6.61 -9.37 1.41
N THR A 203 6.42 -8.12 1.86
CA THR A 203 6.60 -6.93 1.03
C THR A 203 7.60 -5.95 1.63
N TRP A 204 8.01 -6.17 2.88
CA TRP A 204 8.89 -5.30 3.64
C TRP A 204 9.96 -6.08 4.41
N TRP A 205 11.21 -5.54 4.44
CA TRP A 205 12.34 -6.04 5.24
C TRP A 205 13.11 -4.88 5.84
N CYS A 206 13.37 -4.95 7.16
CA CYS A 206 14.07 -3.90 7.88
C CYS A 206 15.47 -3.61 7.30
N TYR A 207 15.83 -2.33 7.15
CA TYR A 207 17.18 -1.91 6.74
C TYR A 207 18.28 -2.29 7.73
N ARG A 208 17.93 -2.53 8.99
CA ARG A 208 18.92 -2.93 10.03
C ARG A 208 19.53 -4.31 9.78
N SER A 209 18.95 -5.11 8.90
CA SER A 209 19.55 -6.37 8.45
C SER A 209 20.48 -6.10 7.28
N PRO A 210 21.81 -6.21 7.42
CA PRO A 210 22.77 -5.98 6.34
C PRO A 210 22.51 -6.90 5.13
N ASP A 211 22.18 -8.15 5.42
CA ASP A 211 21.76 -9.15 4.44
C ASP A 211 20.33 -9.62 4.77
N TRP A 212 19.35 -8.96 4.14
CA TRP A 212 17.95 -9.27 4.35
C TRP A 212 17.57 -10.66 3.82
N THR A 213 18.31 -11.19 2.83
CA THR A 213 18.04 -12.49 2.20
C THR A 213 18.41 -13.64 3.13
N LYS A 214 19.50 -13.49 3.90
CA LYS A 214 20.02 -14.53 4.79
C LYS A 214 19.02 -14.95 5.88
N ASN A 215 18.33 -13.99 6.48
CA ASN A 215 17.37 -14.25 7.56
C ASN A 215 15.92 -14.27 7.07
N ASN A 216 15.64 -13.64 5.94
CA ASN A 216 14.32 -13.44 5.33
C ASN A 216 13.22 -13.05 6.34
N ARG A 217 13.54 -12.14 7.29
CA ARG A 217 12.63 -11.68 8.34
C ARG A 217 11.68 -10.60 7.81
N GLY A 218 10.90 -10.98 6.80
CA GLY A 218 9.94 -10.10 6.15
C GLY A 218 8.59 -10.01 6.85
N ARG A 219 7.81 -9.01 6.42
CA ARG A 219 6.40 -8.82 6.78
C ARG A 219 5.62 -8.38 5.54
N ARG A 220 4.35 -8.71 5.44
CA ARG A 220 3.46 -8.19 4.42
C ARG A 220 2.74 -6.96 4.96
N LEU A 221 3.21 -5.77 4.62
CA LEU A 221 2.66 -4.49 5.07
C LEU A 221 1.88 -3.78 3.97
N ASP A 222 2.17 -4.12 2.71
CA ASP A 222 1.55 -3.55 1.52
C ASP A 222 0.45 -4.48 1.02
N HIS A 223 -0.68 -3.91 0.65
CA HIS A 223 -1.89 -4.64 0.30
C HIS A 223 -2.52 -4.14 -0.99
N ILE A 224 -3.22 -5.02 -1.71
CA ILE A 224 -4.17 -4.71 -2.77
C ILE A 224 -5.45 -5.46 -2.46
N TRP A 225 -6.50 -4.73 -2.13
CA TRP A 225 -7.83 -5.26 -1.87
C TRP A 225 -8.81 -4.75 -2.91
N ALA A 226 -9.75 -5.57 -3.31
CA ALA A 226 -10.80 -5.21 -4.24
C ALA A 226 -12.17 -5.48 -3.63
N THR A 227 -13.18 -4.68 -3.97
CA THR A 227 -14.57 -4.99 -3.64
C THR A 227 -15.01 -6.33 -4.23
N ALA A 228 -16.05 -6.95 -3.67
CA ALA A 228 -16.47 -8.31 -4.00
C ALA A 228 -16.86 -8.49 -5.48
N ASP A 229 -17.32 -7.43 -6.13
CA ASP A 229 -17.64 -7.39 -7.57
C ASP A 229 -16.38 -7.38 -8.45
N LEU A 230 -15.31 -6.72 -8.03
CA LEU A 230 -14.04 -6.66 -8.77
C LEU A 230 -13.12 -7.87 -8.51
N ALA A 231 -13.17 -8.45 -7.32
CA ALA A 231 -12.25 -9.51 -6.93
C ALA A 231 -12.24 -10.73 -7.88
N PRO A 232 -13.39 -11.21 -8.42
CA PRO A 232 -13.41 -12.29 -9.40
C PRO A 232 -12.71 -11.96 -10.71
N LEU A 233 -12.58 -10.68 -11.05
CA LEU A 233 -11.92 -10.21 -12.28
C LEU A 233 -10.41 -10.18 -12.16
N SER A 234 -9.85 -10.39 -10.96
CA SER A 234 -8.40 -10.42 -10.72
C SER A 234 -7.80 -11.69 -11.29
N GLN A 235 -6.69 -11.53 -12.05
CA GLN A 235 -6.01 -12.60 -12.77
C GLN A 235 -4.78 -13.07 -12.00
N THR A 236 -4.61 -14.38 -11.82
CA THR A 236 -3.51 -14.97 -11.04
C THR A 236 -2.15 -14.74 -11.68
N ASP A 237 -2.06 -14.81 -13.00
CA ASP A 237 -0.86 -14.56 -13.79
C ASP A 237 -0.44 -13.08 -13.82
N ALA A 238 -1.37 -12.18 -13.47
CA ALA A 238 -1.14 -10.75 -13.34
C ALA A 238 -0.94 -10.29 -11.88
N PHE A 239 -0.84 -11.23 -10.91
CA PHE A 239 -0.49 -10.91 -9.53
C PHE A 239 0.98 -11.21 -9.25
N GLN A 240 1.75 -10.20 -8.81
CA GLN A 240 3.18 -10.36 -8.53
C GLN A 240 3.65 -9.49 -7.37
N ILE A 241 4.52 -10.06 -6.53
CA ILE A 241 5.34 -9.34 -5.55
C ILE A 241 6.76 -9.25 -6.14
N HIS A 242 7.23 -8.03 -6.43
CA HIS A 242 8.51 -7.80 -7.10
C HIS A 242 9.69 -7.79 -6.11
N VAL A 243 9.93 -8.90 -5.43
CA VAL A 243 10.99 -9.07 -4.43
C VAL A 243 12.39 -8.62 -4.91
N PRO A 244 12.81 -8.87 -6.17
CA PRO A 244 14.11 -8.41 -6.67
C PRO A 244 14.38 -6.91 -6.51
N CYS A 245 13.34 -6.07 -6.48
CA CYS A 245 13.48 -4.62 -6.25
C CYS A 245 14.17 -4.29 -4.93
N ARG A 246 14.09 -5.18 -3.92
CA ARG A 246 14.73 -5.00 -2.62
C ARG A 246 16.28 -5.09 -2.68
N SER A 247 16.82 -5.68 -3.74
CA SER A 247 18.26 -5.82 -3.98
C SER A 247 18.82 -4.80 -4.97
N TRP A 248 18.00 -3.86 -5.47
CA TRP A 248 18.47 -2.84 -6.38
C TRP A 248 19.33 -1.77 -5.65
N ARG A 249 20.02 -0.93 -6.43
CA ARG A 249 20.81 0.18 -5.87
C ARG A 249 19.87 1.15 -5.13
N ARG A 250 20.18 1.49 -3.88
CA ARG A 250 19.39 2.37 -2.99
C ARG A 250 17.90 1.94 -2.90
N PRO A 251 17.62 0.68 -2.56
CA PRO A 251 16.24 0.20 -2.59
C PRO A 251 15.37 0.89 -1.54
N SER A 252 14.04 0.79 -1.71
CA SER A 252 13.13 0.92 -0.58
C SER A 252 13.26 -0.30 0.33
N ASP A 253 12.87 -0.18 1.58
CA ASP A 253 12.65 -1.32 2.50
C ASP A 253 11.39 -2.11 2.14
N HIS A 254 10.52 -1.54 1.32
CA HIS A 254 9.38 -2.21 0.69
C HIS A 254 9.67 -2.59 -0.76
N VAL A 255 8.93 -3.59 -1.26
CA VAL A 255 8.90 -3.95 -2.68
C VAL A 255 7.52 -3.71 -3.27
N PRO A 256 7.43 -3.41 -4.59
CA PRO A 256 6.13 -3.21 -5.22
C PRO A 256 5.37 -4.53 -5.34
N ILE A 257 4.04 -4.43 -5.25
CA ILE A 257 3.11 -5.48 -5.61
C ILE A 257 2.21 -5.00 -6.75
N VAL A 258 1.85 -5.91 -7.64
CA VAL A 258 1.01 -5.65 -8.82
C VAL A 258 -0.17 -6.61 -8.82
N ALA A 259 -1.34 -6.13 -9.19
CA ALA A 259 -2.50 -6.96 -9.52
C ALA A 259 -3.15 -6.48 -10.81
N GLY A 260 -3.62 -7.41 -11.64
CA GLY A 260 -4.36 -7.12 -12.87
C GLY A 260 -5.82 -7.54 -12.76
N LEU A 261 -6.72 -6.67 -13.22
CA LEU A 261 -8.18 -6.87 -13.28
C LEU A 261 -8.64 -6.89 -14.73
N LYS A 262 -9.35 -7.93 -15.13
CA LYS A 262 -9.95 -8.03 -16.46
C LYS A 262 -11.34 -7.36 -16.43
N LEU A 263 -11.32 -6.00 -16.48
CA LEU A 263 -12.55 -5.20 -16.59
C LEU A 263 -13.21 -5.42 -17.94
#